data_30c576ba2433ac3e708687cd35dbf26a
#
_entry.id   30c576ba2433ac3e708687cd35dbf26a
#
_cell.length_a   1.000
_cell.length_b   1.000
_cell.length_c   1.000
_cell.angle_alpha   90.00
_cell.angle_beta   90.00
_cell.angle_gamma   90.00
#
_symmetry.space_group_name_H-M   'P 1'
#
loop_
_entity.id
_entity.type
_entity.pdbx_description
1 polymer ?
#
loop_
_entity_poly.entity_id
_entity_poly.type
_entity_poly.pdbx_seq_one_letter_code
_entity_poly.pdbx_strand_id
1 'polypeptide(L)'
;MLIDFSVENSLSLKDEVTFSMISTNVKNSKKVKLHKHFDDLYILPTAVIYGFNASGKSNLIRSIENLKNQIVYSKITDLSLLDVDIFKFNPYRLDDHYTNKPTKYQIRIAIGKFIYDYQVVLDHNSIILEKLLLIDENYDFVELINRDLDSMEFDYDIDKEIIIKMMGSDKDKKLSVGSLSIFDERVNIFTSWIENDLIILSNSNSKENLKKTIEYLLEKDELFYNKISRMLSDISYTNISRIVAEKIDSTLQRNDINESIKRRLYDELIENNFINKKSNVESNSKYTINTYKIGFDTDGNEKDVVFNLYEESEGTIKIYSLYAFIFDALNKGKTLIVDEMTSFIHPLISKYIIELFQNPIENINGQLITTTHTTDLLEIDSLRKDEIYITDKNFNETRLYSLADIIDVSQNENFRSAYLSGKYGGINSLRRDDHGE
;
A
#
# COMPACT_ATOMS: atom_id res chain seq x y z
N MET A 1 3.76 -11.23 -5.35
CA MET A 1 4.31 -9.92 -5.82
C MET A 1 3.39 -9.33 -6.88
N LEU A 2 3.19 -8.02 -6.86
CA LEU A 2 2.52 -7.30 -7.93
C LEU A 2 3.39 -7.29 -9.20
N ILE A 3 2.82 -7.68 -10.34
CA ILE A 3 3.45 -7.57 -11.64
C ILE A 3 3.03 -6.26 -12.30
N ASP A 4 1.73 -6.05 -12.45
CA ASP A 4 1.17 -4.78 -12.92
C ASP A 4 -0.28 -4.59 -12.52
N PHE A 5 -0.74 -3.36 -12.70
CA PHE A 5 -2.12 -2.93 -12.51
C PHE A 5 -2.52 -1.99 -13.62
N SER A 6 -3.61 -2.30 -14.32
CA SER A 6 -4.20 -1.45 -15.33
C SER A 6 -5.59 -0.99 -14.93
N VAL A 7 -5.93 0.23 -15.28
CA VAL A 7 -7.25 0.81 -14.99
C VAL A 7 -7.68 1.78 -16.09
N GLU A 8 -8.95 1.71 -16.48
CA GLU A 8 -9.59 2.63 -17.41
C GLU A 8 -10.86 3.20 -16.79
N ASN A 9 -11.12 4.48 -17.02
CA ASN A 9 -12.30 5.20 -16.57
C ASN A 9 -12.53 5.12 -15.05
N SER A 10 -11.53 5.52 -14.26
CA SER A 10 -11.60 5.57 -12.80
C SER A 10 -11.05 6.89 -12.27
N LEU A 11 -11.86 7.65 -11.53
CA LEU A 11 -11.45 8.92 -10.91
C LEU A 11 -10.90 9.93 -11.94
N SER A 12 -9.62 10.26 -11.91
CA SER A 12 -8.94 11.12 -12.89
C SER A 12 -8.25 10.34 -14.03
N LEU A 13 -8.32 9.01 -13.99
CA LEU A 13 -7.75 8.11 -14.98
C LEU A 13 -8.82 7.85 -16.05
N LYS A 14 -8.80 8.67 -17.10
CA LYS A 14 -9.79 8.65 -18.19
C LYS A 14 -9.56 7.48 -19.12
N ASP A 15 -8.41 7.49 -19.76
CA ASP A 15 -7.98 6.41 -20.64
C ASP A 15 -7.22 5.32 -19.85
N GLU A 16 -6.95 4.20 -20.48
CA GLU A 16 -6.23 3.10 -19.82
C GLU A 16 -4.84 3.54 -19.39
N VAL A 17 -4.55 3.30 -18.13
CA VAL A 17 -3.26 3.56 -17.49
C VAL A 17 -2.74 2.27 -16.90
N THR A 18 -1.50 1.90 -17.23
CA THR A 18 -0.82 0.72 -16.69
C THR A 18 0.37 1.13 -15.82
N PHE A 19 0.36 0.65 -14.57
CA PHE A 19 1.49 0.69 -13.66
C PHE A 19 2.15 -0.69 -13.63
N SER A 20 3.44 -0.80 -13.95
CA SER A 20 4.14 -2.08 -14.08
C SER A 20 5.38 -2.16 -13.17
N MET A 21 5.54 -3.30 -12.51
CA MET A 21 6.74 -3.64 -11.74
C MET A 21 7.69 -4.55 -12.54
N ILE A 22 7.50 -4.70 -13.85
CA ILE A 22 8.37 -5.50 -14.70
C ILE A 22 9.66 -4.71 -14.99
N SER A 23 10.80 -5.35 -14.78
CA SER A 23 12.09 -4.76 -15.13
C SER A 23 12.29 -4.73 -16.66
N THR A 24 12.56 -3.55 -17.20
CA THR A 24 12.80 -3.37 -18.64
C THR A 24 14.23 -3.70 -19.07
N ASN A 25 15.19 -3.79 -18.14
CA ASN A 25 16.59 -4.06 -18.45
C ASN A 25 17.30 -4.84 -17.34
N VAL A 26 17.41 -6.13 -17.51
CA VAL A 26 18.06 -7.06 -16.56
C VAL A 26 19.58 -6.85 -16.48
N LYS A 27 20.23 -6.46 -17.60
CA LYS A 27 21.71 -6.37 -17.70
C LYS A 27 22.33 -5.18 -16.98
N ASN A 28 21.56 -4.13 -16.75
CA ASN A 28 22.02 -2.91 -16.05
C ASN A 28 21.56 -2.90 -14.57
N SER A 29 21.50 -4.05 -13.93
CA SER A 29 21.22 -4.10 -12.51
C SER A 29 22.41 -3.49 -11.76
N LYS A 30 22.34 -2.18 -11.49
CA LYS A 30 23.05 -1.62 -10.34
C LYS A 30 22.73 -2.57 -9.18
N LYS A 31 23.41 -2.61 -8.11
CA LYS A 31 23.29 -3.50 -6.95
C LYS A 31 21.86 -3.77 -6.42
N VAL A 32 20.82 -3.55 -7.25
CA VAL A 32 19.41 -3.76 -6.94
C VAL A 32 19.04 -5.19 -7.24
N LYS A 33 18.49 -5.87 -6.26
CA LYS A 33 17.96 -7.23 -6.43
C LYS A 33 16.67 -7.18 -7.25
N LEU A 34 16.70 -7.79 -8.44
CA LEU A 34 15.48 -8.10 -9.16
C LEU A 34 14.95 -9.46 -8.71
N HIS A 35 13.64 -9.57 -8.58
CA HIS A 35 12.98 -10.83 -8.26
C HIS A 35 12.71 -11.60 -9.56
N LYS A 36 13.47 -12.68 -9.80
CA LYS A 36 13.22 -13.56 -10.94
C LYS A 36 12.00 -14.44 -10.66
N HIS A 37 10.98 -14.38 -11.51
CA HIS A 37 9.78 -15.20 -11.39
C HIS A 37 9.78 -16.34 -12.42
N PHE A 38 9.77 -16.01 -13.72
CA PHE A 38 10.01 -16.96 -14.80
C PHE A 38 11.40 -16.72 -15.41
N ASP A 39 11.78 -17.48 -16.42
CA ASP A 39 13.12 -17.35 -17.00
C ASP A 39 13.40 -15.98 -17.59
N ASP A 40 12.39 -15.32 -18.11
CA ASP A 40 12.43 -14.01 -18.76
C ASP A 40 11.70 -12.89 -17.96
N LEU A 41 11.00 -13.23 -16.88
CA LEU A 41 10.25 -12.27 -16.06
C LEU A 41 11.01 -11.88 -14.80
N TYR A 42 11.45 -10.63 -14.77
CA TYR A 42 12.09 -10.03 -13.61
C TYR A 42 11.25 -8.89 -13.06
N ILE A 43 10.96 -8.95 -11.77
CA ILE A 43 10.07 -8.00 -11.08
C ILE A 43 10.91 -7.07 -10.19
N LEU A 44 10.57 -5.78 -10.23
CA LEU A 44 11.22 -4.73 -9.46
C LEU A 44 10.85 -4.81 -7.97
N PRO A 45 11.81 -4.56 -7.07
CA PRO A 45 11.54 -4.49 -5.63
C PRO A 45 10.92 -3.17 -5.21
N THR A 46 11.14 -2.09 -5.97
CA THR A 46 10.65 -0.75 -5.64
C THR A 46 10.09 -0.03 -6.85
N ALA A 47 9.15 0.88 -6.60
CA ALA A 47 8.73 1.89 -7.56
C ALA A 47 8.37 3.20 -6.83
N VAL A 48 8.79 4.33 -7.41
CA VAL A 48 8.52 5.66 -6.88
C VAL A 48 7.76 6.47 -7.93
N ILE A 49 6.55 6.93 -7.56
CA ILE A 49 5.66 7.66 -8.45
C ILE A 49 5.73 9.14 -8.10
N TYR A 50 6.24 9.92 -9.03
CA TYR A 50 6.39 11.37 -8.91
C TYR A 50 5.27 12.11 -9.64
N GLY A 51 5.07 13.34 -9.24
CA GLY A 51 4.18 14.27 -9.92
C GLY A 51 3.74 15.39 -8.99
N PHE A 52 3.23 16.46 -9.54
CA PHE A 52 2.70 17.60 -8.80
C PHE A 52 1.50 17.21 -7.93
N ASN A 53 1.19 18.09 -6.97
CA ASN A 53 -0.06 17.97 -6.22
C ASN A 53 -1.25 17.95 -7.20
N ALA A 54 -2.21 17.08 -6.96
CA ALA A 54 -3.38 16.85 -7.81
C ALA A 54 -3.06 16.28 -9.22
N SER A 55 -1.86 15.76 -9.51
CA SER A 55 -1.57 15.08 -10.79
C SER A 55 -2.25 13.73 -10.97
N GLY A 56 -2.78 13.13 -9.88
CA GLY A 56 -3.49 11.86 -9.92
C GLY A 56 -2.80 10.69 -9.24
N LYS A 57 -1.63 10.88 -8.60
CA LYS A 57 -0.91 9.84 -7.84
C LYS A 57 -1.81 9.06 -6.88
N SER A 58 -2.50 9.78 -6.00
CA SER A 58 -3.42 9.17 -5.03
C SER A 58 -4.64 8.53 -5.69
N ASN A 59 -5.04 8.98 -6.88
CA ASN A 59 -6.15 8.36 -7.61
C ASN A 59 -5.77 6.99 -8.17
N LEU A 60 -4.52 6.80 -8.61
CA LEU A 60 -4.01 5.48 -8.97
C LEU A 60 -4.05 4.52 -7.77
N ILE A 61 -3.51 4.97 -6.62
CA ILE A 61 -3.54 4.15 -5.39
C ILE A 61 -4.97 3.83 -4.95
N ARG A 62 -5.88 4.82 -5.00
CA ARG A 62 -7.31 4.60 -4.69
C ARG A 62 -7.98 3.61 -5.64
N SER A 63 -7.59 3.59 -6.91
CA SER A 63 -8.13 2.62 -7.87
C SER A 63 -7.68 1.19 -7.53
N ILE A 64 -6.43 1.00 -7.10
CA ILE A 64 -5.95 -0.30 -6.58
C ILE A 64 -6.72 -0.68 -5.29
N GLU A 65 -6.88 0.27 -4.37
CA GLU A 65 -7.61 0.06 -3.11
C GLU A 65 -9.10 -0.28 -3.36
N ASN A 66 -9.74 0.37 -4.32
CA ASN A 66 -11.12 0.07 -4.71
C ASN A 66 -11.26 -1.37 -5.21
N LEU A 67 -10.38 -1.84 -6.11
CA LEU A 67 -10.40 -3.23 -6.58
C LEU A 67 -10.14 -4.20 -5.43
N LYS A 68 -9.13 -3.96 -4.61
CA LYS A 68 -8.83 -4.75 -3.41
C LYS A 68 -10.07 -4.89 -2.51
N ASN A 69 -10.70 -3.77 -2.19
CA ASN A 69 -11.87 -3.76 -1.31
C ASN A 69 -13.04 -4.57 -1.90
N GLN A 70 -13.32 -4.42 -3.20
CA GLN A 70 -14.37 -5.21 -3.86
C GLN A 70 -14.09 -6.72 -3.78
N ILE A 71 -12.84 -7.15 -3.98
CA ILE A 71 -12.44 -8.56 -3.86
C ILE A 71 -12.60 -9.05 -2.42
N VAL A 72 -12.08 -8.31 -1.44
CA VAL A 72 -12.14 -8.70 -0.01
C VAL A 72 -13.58 -8.79 0.47
N TYR A 73 -14.40 -7.78 0.16
CA TYR A 73 -15.79 -7.76 0.58
C TYR A 73 -16.67 -8.77 -0.16
N SER A 74 -16.25 -9.25 -1.33
CA SER A 74 -16.98 -10.30 -2.04
C SER A 74 -17.03 -11.64 -1.29
N LYS A 75 -16.14 -11.85 -0.30
CA LYS A 75 -16.15 -12.99 0.63
C LYS A 75 -17.31 -12.95 1.65
N ILE A 76 -17.85 -11.75 1.92
CA ILE A 76 -18.88 -11.57 2.96
C ILE A 76 -20.23 -11.92 2.37
N THR A 77 -20.93 -12.89 2.97
CA THR A 77 -22.22 -13.38 2.47
C THR A 77 -23.37 -12.42 2.71
N ASP A 78 -23.34 -11.64 3.78
CA ASP A 78 -24.37 -10.67 4.13
C ASP A 78 -23.78 -9.26 4.24
N LEU A 79 -23.90 -8.48 3.14
CA LEU A 79 -23.41 -7.11 3.05
C LEU A 79 -24.27 -6.12 3.86
N SER A 80 -25.49 -6.49 4.25
CA SER A 80 -26.36 -5.64 5.08
C SER A 80 -25.80 -5.40 6.49
N LEU A 81 -24.81 -6.22 6.90
CA LEU A 81 -24.09 -6.07 8.17
C LEU A 81 -23.02 -4.95 8.11
N LEU A 82 -22.72 -4.45 6.94
CA LEU A 82 -21.72 -3.40 6.72
C LEU A 82 -22.43 -2.11 6.36
N ASP A 83 -22.24 -1.09 7.16
CA ASP A 83 -22.76 0.26 6.93
C ASP A 83 -21.90 1.02 5.89
N VAL A 84 -21.45 0.31 4.82
CA VAL A 84 -20.53 0.81 3.80
C VAL A 84 -21.03 0.41 2.41
N ASP A 85 -21.14 1.37 1.51
CA ASP A 85 -21.33 1.10 0.08
C ASP A 85 -20.03 0.50 -0.51
N ILE A 86 -20.04 -0.81 -0.72
CA ILE A 86 -18.89 -1.60 -1.15
C ILE A 86 -18.71 -1.53 -2.67
N PHE A 87 -19.82 -1.43 -3.40
CA PHE A 87 -19.81 -1.33 -4.84
C PHE A 87 -19.52 0.11 -5.27
N LYS A 88 -18.22 0.44 -5.43
CA LYS A 88 -17.80 1.80 -5.82
C LYS A 88 -17.55 1.89 -7.31
N PHE A 89 -18.50 2.42 -8.03
CA PHE A 89 -18.32 2.89 -9.39
C PHE A 89 -17.99 4.40 -9.36
N ASN A 90 -16.75 4.74 -9.67
CA ASN A 90 -16.25 6.12 -9.67
C ASN A 90 -15.64 6.47 -11.02
N PRO A 91 -16.45 6.69 -12.07
CA PRO A 91 -15.95 6.98 -13.41
C PRO A 91 -15.30 8.37 -13.48
N TYR A 92 -14.61 8.64 -14.57
CA TYR A 92 -14.14 9.98 -14.91
C TYR A 92 -15.34 10.91 -15.18
N ARG A 93 -15.45 11.99 -14.38
CA ARG A 93 -16.65 12.85 -14.35
C ARG A 93 -16.55 14.12 -15.16
N LEU A 94 -15.38 14.43 -15.72
CA LEU A 94 -15.15 15.69 -16.45
C LEU A 94 -15.42 15.57 -17.95
N ASP A 95 -16.00 14.45 -18.37
CA ASP A 95 -16.45 14.19 -19.73
C ASP A 95 -17.72 13.33 -19.65
N ASP A 96 -18.84 13.86 -20.10
CA ASP A 96 -20.16 13.20 -20.01
C ASP A 96 -20.18 11.84 -20.72
N HIS A 97 -19.35 11.68 -21.77
CA HIS A 97 -19.22 10.41 -22.48
C HIS A 97 -18.64 9.28 -21.58
N TYR A 98 -17.78 9.66 -20.64
CA TYR A 98 -17.14 8.71 -19.72
C TYR A 98 -17.95 8.44 -18.45
N THR A 99 -18.86 9.31 -18.08
CA THR A 99 -19.67 9.17 -16.87
C THR A 99 -20.49 7.88 -16.85
N ASN A 100 -20.93 7.40 -18.02
CA ASN A 100 -21.71 6.17 -18.17
C ASN A 100 -20.89 5.01 -18.79
N LYS A 101 -19.63 5.25 -19.14
CA LYS A 101 -18.75 4.20 -19.67
C LYS A 101 -18.32 3.27 -18.53
N PRO A 102 -18.21 1.95 -18.75
CA PRO A 102 -17.70 1.03 -17.74
C PRO A 102 -16.30 1.39 -17.25
N THR A 103 -16.02 1.11 -15.99
CA THR A 103 -14.64 1.07 -15.44
C THR A 103 -14.05 -0.31 -15.66
N LYS A 104 -12.80 -0.36 -16.13
CA LYS A 104 -12.05 -1.61 -16.25
C LYS A 104 -10.89 -1.63 -15.28
N TYR A 105 -10.71 -2.76 -14.62
CA TYR A 105 -9.56 -3.07 -13.77
C TYR A 105 -8.90 -4.34 -14.25
N GLN A 106 -7.57 -4.37 -14.24
CA GLN A 106 -6.78 -5.58 -14.36
C GLN A 106 -5.65 -5.56 -13.36
N ILE A 107 -5.41 -6.67 -12.69
CA ILE A 107 -4.26 -6.86 -11.80
C ILE A 107 -3.59 -8.19 -12.10
N ARG A 108 -2.28 -8.16 -12.33
CA ARG A 108 -1.47 -9.37 -12.47
C ARG A 108 -0.54 -9.50 -11.28
N ILE A 109 -0.51 -10.68 -10.70
CA ILE A 109 0.31 -10.98 -9.53
C ILE A 109 1.04 -12.31 -9.68
N ALA A 110 2.25 -12.37 -9.15
CA ALA A 110 3.07 -13.59 -9.10
C ALA A 110 2.97 -14.20 -7.70
N ILE A 111 2.51 -15.45 -7.61
CA ILE A 111 2.41 -16.21 -6.36
C ILE A 111 3.00 -17.61 -6.58
N GLY A 112 4.04 -17.96 -5.81
CA GLY A 112 4.74 -19.23 -6.00
C GLY A 112 5.33 -19.31 -7.42
N LYS A 113 4.89 -20.30 -8.18
CA LYS A 113 5.29 -20.52 -9.58
C LYS A 113 4.21 -20.15 -10.60
N PHE A 114 3.19 -19.40 -10.19
CA PHE A 114 2.08 -19.03 -11.05
C PHE A 114 1.93 -17.53 -11.15
N ILE A 115 1.34 -17.09 -12.27
CA ILE A 115 0.81 -15.74 -12.45
C ILE A 115 -0.71 -15.83 -12.42
N TYR A 116 -1.34 -14.97 -11.63
CA TYR A 116 -2.77 -14.73 -11.65
C TYR A 116 -3.04 -13.45 -12.42
N ASP A 117 -3.89 -13.50 -13.44
CA ASP A 117 -4.37 -12.36 -14.20
C ASP A 117 -5.87 -12.19 -13.93
N TYR A 118 -6.23 -11.16 -13.18
CA TYR A 118 -7.61 -10.90 -12.79
C TYR A 118 -8.12 -9.62 -13.42
N GLN A 119 -9.24 -9.74 -14.13
CA GLN A 119 -9.88 -8.67 -14.88
C GLN A 119 -11.31 -8.46 -14.41
N VAL A 120 -11.71 -7.21 -14.20
CA VAL A 120 -13.06 -6.81 -13.84
C VAL A 120 -13.49 -5.62 -14.69
N VAL A 121 -14.68 -5.72 -15.28
CA VAL A 121 -15.37 -4.60 -15.93
C VAL A 121 -16.69 -4.40 -15.21
N LEU A 122 -16.95 -3.18 -14.77
CA LEU A 122 -18.17 -2.85 -14.04
C LEU A 122 -18.72 -1.49 -14.47
N ASP A 123 -20.03 -1.34 -14.36
CA ASP A 123 -20.72 -0.08 -14.55
C ASP A 123 -21.47 0.34 -13.28
N HIS A 124 -22.38 1.28 -13.39
CA HIS A 124 -23.20 1.77 -12.28
C HIS A 124 -24.11 0.69 -11.67
N ASN A 125 -24.51 -0.29 -12.45
CA ASN A 125 -25.55 -1.26 -12.10
C ASN A 125 -25.01 -2.65 -11.77
N SER A 126 -23.92 -3.07 -12.43
CA SER A 126 -23.50 -4.46 -12.43
C SER A 126 -22.02 -4.68 -12.73
N ILE A 127 -21.56 -5.88 -12.42
CA ILE A 127 -20.35 -6.48 -12.95
C ILE A 127 -20.64 -6.97 -14.37
N ILE A 128 -20.00 -6.39 -15.37
CA ILE A 128 -20.15 -6.74 -16.79
C ILE A 128 -19.28 -7.93 -17.16
N LEU A 129 -18.05 -7.97 -16.61
CA LEU A 129 -17.08 -9.03 -16.83
C LEU A 129 -16.29 -9.28 -15.55
N GLU A 130 -16.07 -10.54 -15.23
CA GLU A 130 -15.12 -10.98 -14.21
C GLU A 130 -14.38 -12.21 -14.73
N LYS A 131 -13.06 -12.09 -14.86
CA LYS A 131 -12.20 -13.15 -15.40
C LYS A 131 -10.98 -13.34 -14.52
N LEU A 132 -10.66 -14.59 -14.17
CA LEU A 132 -9.45 -14.97 -13.45
C LEU A 132 -8.73 -16.06 -14.20
N LEU A 133 -7.52 -15.78 -14.65
CA LEU A 133 -6.62 -16.73 -15.30
C LEU A 133 -5.50 -17.14 -14.33
N LEU A 134 -5.16 -18.41 -14.35
CA LEU A 134 -3.97 -18.98 -13.71
C LEU A 134 -2.98 -19.37 -14.81
N ILE A 135 -1.80 -18.76 -14.82
CA ILE A 135 -0.78 -18.93 -15.85
C ILE A 135 0.45 -19.60 -15.23
N ASP A 136 0.96 -20.65 -15.84
CA ASP A 136 2.14 -21.37 -15.40
C ASP A 136 3.45 -20.87 -16.05
N GLU A 137 4.56 -21.53 -15.74
CA GLU A 137 5.90 -21.19 -16.25
C GLU A 137 6.09 -21.41 -17.76
N ASN A 138 5.21 -22.18 -18.42
CA ASN A 138 5.20 -22.37 -19.86
C ASN A 138 4.28 -21.37 -20.58
N TYR A 139 3.65 -20.45 -19.82
CA TYR A 139 2.60 -19.54 -20.29
C TYR A 139 1.31 -20.25 -20.73
N ASP A 140 1.12 -21.53 -20.33
CA ASP A 140 -0.18 -22.19 -20.43
C ASP A 140 -1.11 -21.63 -19.36
N PHE A 141 -2.40 -21.48 -19.67
CA PHE A 141 -3.35 -20.88 -18.74
C PHE A 141 -4.60 -21.72 -18.54
N VAL A 142 -5.18 -21.58 -17.37
CA VAL A 142 -6.47 -22.11 -16.97
C VAL A 142 -7.40 -20.95 -16.61
N GLU A 143 -8.60 -20.91 -17.15
CA GLU A 143 -9.64 -19.94 -16.79
C GLU A 143 -10.35 -20.40 -15.51
N LEU A 144 -9.94 -19.89 -14.36
CA LEU A 144 -10.58 -20.25 -13.08
C LEU A 144 -11.97 -19.65 -12.95
N ILE A 145 -12.19 -18.46 -13.48
CA ILE A 145 -13.45 -17.72 -13.52
C ILE A 145 -13.59 -17.08 -14.90
N ASN A 146 -14.75 -17.29 -15.53
CA ASN A 146 -15.18 -16.58 -16.70
C ASN A 146 -16.68 -16.23 -16.54
N ARG A 147 -16.97 -14.99 -16.21
CA ARG A 147 -18.30 -14.48 -15.99
C ARG A 147 -18.54 -13.24 -16.83
N ASP A 148 -19.65 -13.21 -17.51
CA ASP A 148 -20.23 -12.03 -18.15
C ASP A 148 -21.67 -11.79 -17.65
N LEU A 149 -22.42 -10.88 -18.32
CA LEU A 149 -23.79 -10.57 -17.93
C LEU A 149 -24.76 -11.77 -18.04
N ASP A 150 -24.50 -12.67 -18.99
CA ASP A 150 -25.41 -13.77 -19.36
C ASP A 150 -24.92 -15.14 -18.85
N SER A 151 -23.62 -15.26 -18.61
CA SER A 151 -22.97 -16.52 -18.28
C SER A 151 -22.03 -16.42 -17.09
N MET A 152 -21.83 -17.55 -16.39
CA MET A 152 -20.88 -17.71 -15.32
C MET A 152 -20.28 -19.11 -15.37
N GLU A 153 -18.99 -19.20 -15.59
CA GLU A 153 -18.26 -20.47 -15.73
C GLU A 153 -17.06 -20.51 -14.78
N PHE A 154 -16.81 -21.70 -14.23
CA PHE A 154 -15.71 -21.97 -13.31
C PHE A 154 -14.98 -23.25 -13.73
N ASP A 155 -13.66 -23.27 -13.56
CA ASP A 155 -12.84 -24.49 -13.74
C ASP A 155 -12.93 -25.44 -12.55
N TYR A 156 -13.89 -25.26 -11.68
CA TYR A 156 -14.15 -26.10 -10.51
C TYR A 156 -15.52 -26.76 -10.65
N ASP A 157 -15.60 -28.07 -10.37
CA ASP A 157 -16.85 -28.82 -10.44
C ASP A 157 -17.76 -28.46 -9.27
N ILE A 158 -18.42 -27.33 -9.41
CA ILE A 158 -19.41 -26.81 -8.46
C ILE A 158 -20.66 -26.37 -9.17
N ASP A 159 -21.80 -26.63 -8.54
CA ASP A 159 -23.08 -26.11 -9.01
C ASP A 159 -23.08 -24.57 -8.93
N LYS A 160 -23.23 -23.90 -10.08
CA LYS A 160 -23.30 -22.44 -10.21
C LYS A 160 -24.36 -21.83 -9.31
N GLU A 161 -25.48 -22.54 -9.09
CA GLU A 161 -26.59 -22.08 -8.23
C GLU A 161 -26.10 -21.88 -6.78
N ILE A 162 -25.15 -22.68 -6.30
CA ILE A 162 -24.55 -22.53 -4.97
C ILE A 162 -23.82 -21.20 -4.88
N ILE A 163 -22.97 -20.89 -5.86
CA ILE A 163 -22.23 -19.63 -5.90
C ILE A 163 -23.19 -18.44 -5.98
N ILE A 164 -24.19 -18.48 -6.88
CA ILE A 164 -25.20 -17.44 -7.03
C ILE A 164 -25.96 -17.22 -5.72
N LYS A 165 -26.34 -18.29 -5.03
CA LYS A 165 -27.03 -18.22 -3.74
C LYS A 165 -26.15 -17.59 -2.65
N MET A 166 -24.85 -17.87 -2.65
CA MET A 166 -23.90 -17.27 -1.71
C MET A 166 -23.62 -15.78 -1.99
N MET A 167 -23.72 -15.37 -3.25
CA MET A 167 -23.62 -13.96 -3.61
C MET A 167 -24.82 -13.14 -3.12
N GLY A 168 -25.96 -13.78 -2.89
CA GLY A 168 -27.15 -13.15 -2.31
C GLY A 168 -27.95 -12.29 -3.29
N SER A 169 -28.72 -11.32 -2.74
CA SER A 169 -29.57 -10.40 -3.52
C SER A 169 -28.77 -9.48 -4.45
N ASP A 170 -27.54 -9.18 -4.08
CA ASP A 170 -26.67 -8.22 -4.78
C ASP A 170 -25.71 -8.91 -5.77
N LYS A 171 -26.07 -10.10 -6.24
CA LYS A 171 -25.24 -10.92 -7.14
C LYS A 171 -24.70 -10.14 -8.35
N ASP A 172 -25.47 -9.20 -8.88
CA ASP A 172 -25.08 -8.44 -10.06
C ASP A 172 -23.98 -7.39 -9.73
N LYS A 173 -23.89 -6.96 -8.48
CA LYS A 173 -22.90 -6.00 -7.98
C LYS A 173 -21.77 -6.63 -7.18
N LYS A 174 -21.81 -7.94 -6.96
CA LYS A 174 -20.83 -8.67 -6.15
C LYS A 174 -19.93 -9.53 -7.02
N LEU A 175 -18.64 -9.53 -6.77
CA LEU A 175 -17.69 -10.40 -7.45
C LEU A 175 -17.88 -11.85 -7.03
N SER A 176 -17.78 -12.79 -7.98
CA SER A 176 -17.92 -14.24 -7.72
C SER A 176 -16.67 -14.83 -7.08
N VAL A 177 -15.50 -14.20 -7.26
CA VAL A 177 -14.20 -14.66 -6.76
C VAL A 177 -14.20 -14.91 -5.25
N GLY A 178 -14.90 -14.09 -4.46
CA GLY A 178 -14.97 -14.26 -3.02
C GLY A 178 -15.77 -15.49 -2.61
N SER A 179 -16.90 -15.75 -3.26
CA SER A 179 -17.72 -16.95 -3.00
C SER A 179 -17.01 -18.22 -3.48
N LEU A 180 -16.36 -18.19 -4.66
CA LEU A 180 -15.64 -19.33 -5.21
C LEU A 180 -14.39 -19.68 -4.38
N SER A 181 -13.74 -18.69 -3.74
CA SER A 181 -12.55 -18.91 -2.91
C SER A 181 -12.76 -19.90 -1.74
N ILE A 182 -14.02 -20.17 -1.37
CA ILE A 182 -14.35 -21.14 -0.31
C ILE A 182 -14.20 -22.58 -0.82
N PHE A 183 -14.36 -22.81 -2.11
CA PHE A 183 -14.38 -24.12 -2.73
C PHE A 183 -13.11 -24.44 -3.52
N ASP A 184 -12.50 -23.45 -4.18
CA ASP A 184 -11.29 -23.61 -4.99
C ASP A 184 -10.09 -23.01 -4.28
N GLU A 185 -9.11 -23.86 -3.92
CA GLU A 185 -7.89 -23.45 -3.23
C GLU A 185 -7.05 -22.47 -4.07
N ARG A 186 -7.03 -22.59 -5.40
CA ARG A 186 -6.31 -21.69 -6.30
C ARG A 186 -6.89 -20.28 -6.23
N VAL A 187 -8.22 -20.16 -6.22
CA VAL A 187 -8.93 -18.90 -6.05
C VAL A 187 -8.74 -18.34 -4.64
N ASN A 188 -8.71 -19.22 -3.62
CA ASN A 188 -8.42 -18.81 -2.25
C ASN A 188 -6.99 -18.24 -2.10
N ILE A 189 -5.99 -18.83 -2.74
CA ILE A 189 -4.61 -18.33 -2.74
C ILE A 189 -4.58 -16.90 -3.32
N PHE A 190 -5.25 -16.66 -4.46
CA PHE A 190 -5.35 -15.33 -5.06
C PHE A 190 -6.00 -14.31 -4.11
N THR A 191 -7.21 -14.62 -3.62
CA THR A 191 -7.95 -13.69 -2.76
C THR A 191 -7.25 -13.44 -1.43
N SER A 192 -6.56 -14.45 -0.88
CA SER A 192 -5.78 -14.31 0.35
C SER A 192 -4.56 -13.43 0.16
N TRP A 193 -3.90 -13.49 -1.00
CA TRP A 193 -2.80 -12.57 -1.32
C TRP A 193 -3.30 -11.12 -1.42
N ILE A 194 -4.42 -10.89 -2.12
CA ILE A 194 -5.02 -9.55 -2.21
C ILE A 194 -5.38 -9.00 -0.82
N GLU A 195 -5.93 -9.83 0.05
CA GLU A 195 -6.36 -9.45 1.39
C GLU A 195 -5.18 -9.15 2.32
N ASN A 196 -4.19 -10.07 2.38
CA ASN A 196 -3.17 -10.09 3.43
C ASN A 196 -1.79 -9.61 2.97
N ASP A 197 -1.45 -9.73 1.68
CA ASP A 197 -0.10 -9.46 1.18
C ASP A 197 -0.01 -8.17 0.34
N LEU A 198 -1.12 -7.68 -0.18
CA LEU A 198 -1.23 -6.35 -0.78
C LEU A 198 -1.61 -5.34 0.31
N ILE A 199 -0.62 -4.65 0.88
CA ILE A 199 -0.82 -3.66 1.94
C ILE A 199 -0.86 -2.27 1.33
N ILE A 200 -1.93 -1.50 1.59
CA ILE A 200 -2.08 -0.13 1.09
C ILE A 200 -2.23 0.81 2.28
N LEU A 201 -1.29 1.75 2.41
CA LEU A 201 -1.28 2.76 3.45
C LEU A 201 -1.54 4.13 2.84
N SER A 202 -2.77 4.60 2.97
CA SER A 202 -3.13 5.97 2.66
C SER A 202 -2.90 6.89 3.87
N ASN A 203 -2.69 8.18 3.65
CA ASN A 203 -2.48 9.17 4.74
C ASN A 203 -3.62 9.22 5.76
N SER A 204 -4.80 8.72 5.42
CA SER A 204 -5.99 8.69 6.30
C SER A 204 -5.92 7.62 7.40
N ASN A 205 -5.05 6.62 7.32
CA ASN A 205 -5.07 5.43 8.19
C ASN A 205 -3.91 5.36 9.20
N SER A 206 -3.27 6.48 9.55
CA SER A 206 -2.11 6.50 10.48
C SER A 206 -2.37 5.81 11.82
N LYS A 207 -3.61 5.81 12.27
CA LYS A 207 -4.05 5.22 13.54
C LYS A 207 -4.11 3.69 13.51
N GLU A 208 -4.65 3.13 12.43
CA GLU A 208 -4.72 1.68 12.22
C GLU A 208 -3.31 1.09 12.04
N ASN A 209 -2.45 1.85 11.36
CA ASN A 209 -1.05 1.50 11.18
C ASN A 209 -0.32 1.39 12.52
N LEU A 210 -0.54 2.36 13.42
CA LEU A 210 0.06 2.33 14.75
C LEU A 210 -0.43 1.13 15.56
N LYS A 211 -1.71 0.76 15.48
CA LYS A 211 -2.27 -0.41 16.15
C LYS A 211 -1.52 -1.69 15.76
N LYS A 212 -1.25 -1.91 14.49
CA LYS A 212 -0.51 -3.08 14.01
C LYS A 212 0.92 -3.12 14.57
N THR A 213 1.60 -1.97 14.62
CA THR A 213 2.93 -1.89 15.24
C THR A 213 2.88 -2.25 16.73
N ILE A 214 1.82 -1.82 17.44
CA ILE A 214 1.60 -2.20 18.85
C ILE A 214 1.44 -3.72 18.99
N GLU A 215 0.69 -4.36 18.10
CA GLU A 215 0.50 -5.82 18.11
C GLU A 215 1.83 -6.55 18.01
N TYR A 216 2.72 -6.15 17.08
CA TYR A 216 4.07 -6.70 16.99
C TYR A 216 4.91 -6.49 18.25
N LEU A 217 4.86 -5.30 18.83
CA LEU A 217 5.57 -4.98 20.06
C LEU A 217 5.07 -5.83 21.24
N LEU A 218 3.79 -6.19 21.26
CA LEU A 218 3.20 -7.02 22.31
C LEU A 218 3.55 -8.51 22.16
N GLU A 219 3.72 -8.98 20.95
CA GLU A 219 4.16 -10.36 20.65
C GLU A 219 5.60 -10.62 21.11
N LYS A 220 6.35 -9.55 21.46
CA LYS A 220 7.75 -9.63 21.91
C LYS A 220 8.64 -10.40 20.91
N ASP A 221 8.43 -10.14 19.63
CA ASP A 221 9.31 -10.67 18.58
C ASP A 221 10.68 -10.00 18.68
N GLU A 222 11.68 -10.78 19.12
CA GLU A 222 13.05 -10.30 19.36
C GLU A 222 13.69 -9.80 18.05
N LEU A 223 13.39 -10.43 16.92
CA LEU A 223 13.86 -10.00 15.61
C LEU A 223 13.29 -8.63 15.24
N PHE A 224 12.01 -8.41 15.52
CA PHE A 224 11.34 -7.13 15.32
C PHE A 224 11.96 -6.02 16.16
N TYR A 225 12.18 -6.29 17.47
CA TYR A 225 12.83 -5.32 18.37
C TYR A 225 14.23 -4.93 17.89
N ASN A 226 15.04 -5.91 17.51
CA ASN A 226 16.41 -5.67 17.05
C ASN A 226 16.43 -4.86 15.75
N LYS A 227 15.54 -5.13 14.81
CA LYS A 227 15.43 -4.38 13.55
C LYS A 227 14.92 -2.96 13.77
N ILE A 228 13.88 -2.77 14.59
CA ILE A 228 13.37 -1.43 14.88
C ILE A 228 14.42 -0.59 15.62
N SER A 229 15.13 -1.18 16.58
CA SER A 229 16.20 -0.48 17.32
C SER A 229 17.33 -0.04 16.40
N ARG A 230 17.78 -0.91 15.47
CA ARG A 230 18.78 -0.56 14.46
C ARG A 230 18.29 0.58 13.56
N MET A 231 17.09 0.44 12.99
CA MET A 231 16.53 1.46 12.12
C MET A 231 16.41 2.81 12.82
N LEU A 232 16.10 2.81 14.11
CA LEU A 232 16.00 4.04 14.89
C LEU A 232 17.35 4.62 15.25
N SER A 233 18.33 3.79 15.63
CA SER A 233 19.70 4.25 15.94
C SER A 233 20.42 4.78 14.71
N ASP A 234 20.22 4.12 13.55
CA ASP A 234 20.91 4.47 12.32
C ASP A 234 20.30 5.70 11.61
N ILE A 235 19.02 5.97 11.83
CA ILE A 235 18.28 6.98 11.07
C ILE A 235 17.91 8.20 11.90
N SER A 236 17.76 8.04 13.21
CA SER A 236 17.24 9.12 14.03
C SER A 236 18.27 9.71 14.98
N TYR A 237 18.42 11.03 14.93
CA TYR A 237 19.02 11.81 16.01
C TYR A 237 18.20 11.71 17.33
N THR A 238 17.31 10.73 17.46
CA THR A 238 16.33 10.68 18.56
C THR A 238 16.86 10.06 19.83
N ASN A 239 18.08 9.55 19.89
CA ASN A 239 18.63 8.84 21.07
C ASN A 239 17.68 7.77 21.67
N ILE A 240 16.73 7.26 20.89
CA ILE A 240 15.80 6.22 21.33
C ILE A 240 16.54 4.88 21.29
N SER A 241 16.77 4.30 22.46
CA SER A 241 17.46 3.02 22.61
C SER A 241 16.52 1.84 22.39
N ARG A 242 15.26 1.97 22.79
CA ARG A 242 14.24 0.93 22.61
C ARG A 242 12.83 1.48 22.72
N ILE A 243 11.87 0.69 22.21
CA ILE A 243 10.44 0.93 22.34
C ILE A 243 9.80 -0.31 22.97
N VAL A 244 8.86 -0.12 23.88
CA VAL A 244 8.18 -1.20 24.59
C VAL A 244 6.69 -0.93 24.63
N ALA A 245 5.88 -1.94 24.24
CA ALA A 245 4.44 -1.91 24.46
C ALA A 245 4.11 -2.74 25.70
N GLU A 246 3.38 -2.17 26.64
CA GLU A 246 2.99 -2.82 27.88
C GLU A 246 1.47 -2.83 28.00
N LYS A 247 0.92 -3.96 28.49
CA LYS A 247 -0.48 -4.01 28.90
C LYS A 247 -0.65 -3.24 30.19
N ILE A 248 -1.59 -2.31 30.21
CA ILE A 248 -1.95 -1.61 31.43
C ILE A 248 -2.87 -2.53 32.22
N ASP A 249 -2.37 -3.06 33.34
CA ASP A 249 -3.19 -3.84 34.26
C ASP A 249 -4.22 -2.92 34.94
N SER A 250 -5.50 -3.23 34.75
CA SER A 250 -6.61 -2.43 35.31
C SER A 250 -6.67 -2.51 36.86
N THR A 251 -5.82 -3.33 37.48
CA THR A 251 -5.78 -3.52 38.93
C THR A 251 -4.84 -2.53 39.68
N LEU A 252 -3.93 -1.87 38.94
CA LEU A 252 -3.09 -0.81 39.52
C LEU A 252 -3.78 0.55 39.44
N GLN A 253 -4.85 0.69 40.23
CA GLN A 253 -5.52 1.97 40.43
C GLN A 253 -5.14 2.58 41.76
N ARG A 254 -4.89 3.87 41.65
CA ARG A 254 -4.89 4.92 42.70
C ARG A 254 -3.51 5.23 43.28
N ASN A 255 -3.01 6.29 42.78
CA ASN A 255 -2.24 7.38 43.36
C ASN A 255 -1.01 7.76 42.51
N ASP A 256 -1.23 8.39 41.36
CA ASP A 256 -0.16 9.17 40.74
C ASP A 256 -0.68 10.22 39.76
N ILE A 257 0.00 11.36 39.76
CA ILE A 257 -0.22 12.58 38.99
C ILE A 257 -0.36 12.35 37.45
N ASN A 258 -0.12 11.15 36.99
CA ASN A 258 -0.27 10.70 35.60
C ASN A 258 -1.73 10.40 35.18
N GLU A 259 -2.71 10.41 36.07
CA GLU A 259 -4.12 10.10 35.72
C GLU A 259 -4.75 11.14 34.79
N SER A 260 -4.36 12.41 34.89
CA SER A 260 -4.92 13.47 34.04
C SER A 260 -4.43 13.37 32.61
N ILE A 261 -3.16 12.94 32.41
CA ILE A 261 -2.58 12.70 31.08
C ILE A 261 -3.13 11.38 30.51
N LYS A 262 -3.25 10.34 31.34
CA LYS A 262 -3.87 9.05 30.96
C LYS A 262 -5.35 9.22 30.60
N ARG A 263 -6.08 10.08 31.30
CA ARG A 263 -7.49 10.38 31.01
C ARG A 263 -7.67 11.18 29.73
N ARG A 264 -6.83 12.19 29.46
CA ARG A 264 -6.83 12.94 28.20
C ARG A 264 -6.52 12.05 27.01
N LEU A 265 -5.48 11.21 27.12
CA LEU A 265 -5.12 10.24 26.09
C LEU A 265 -6.23 9.20 25.85
N TYR A 266 -6.91 8.78 26.92
CA TYR A 266 -8.05 7.86 26.82
C TYR A 266 -9.26 8.52 26.14
N ASP A 267 -9.56 9.76 26.50
CA ASP A 267 -10.66 10.54 25.92
C ASP A 267 -10.36 10.86 24.44
N GLU A 268 -9.11 11.22 24.09
CA GLU A 268 -8.67 11.40 22.71
C GLU A 268 -8.70 10.09 21.89
N LEU A 269 -8.39 8.95 22.51
CA LEU A 269 -8.47 7.63 21.87
C LEU A 269 -9.93 7.20 21.64
N ILE A 270 -10.85 7.60 22.52
CA ILE A 270 -12.29 7.37 22.37
C ILE A 270 -12.93 8.34 21.36
N GLU A 271 -12.67 9.65 21.50
CA GLU A 271 -13.21 10.68 20.60
C GLU A 271 -12.73 10.49 19.15
N ASN A 272 -11.56 9.94 19.01
CA ASN A 272 -10.96 9.65 17.71
C ASN A 272 -11.25 8.23 17.18
N ASN A 273 -12.21 7.47 17.74
CA ASN A 273 -12.60 6.12 17.34
C ASN A 273 -11.50 5.03 17.37
N PHE A 274 -10.45 5.19 18.18
CA PHE A 274 -9.48 4.13 18.42
C PHE A 274 -10.02 2.97 19.27
N ILE A 275 -11.07 3.26 20.07
CA ILE A 275 -11.76 2.28 20.88
C ILE A 275 -13.24 2.39 20.58
N ASN A 276 -13.81 1.41 19.89
CA ASN A 276 -15.25 1.35 19.62
C ASN A 276 -16.03 1.14 20.93
N LYS A 277 -16.98 2.02 21.20
CA LYS A 277 -17.89 1.94 22.35
C LYS A 277 -18.88 0.76 22.29
N LYS A 278 -18.88 -0.07 21.23
CA LYS A 278 -19.91 -1.09 20.95
C LYS A 278 -19.39 -2.43 20.46
N SER A 279 -18.31 -2.96 21.00
CA SER A 279 -18.07 -4.40 20.89
C SER A 279 -18.04 -4.99 22.29
N ASN A 280 -19.15 -5.63 22.69
CA ASN A 280 -19.19 -6.56 23.80
C ASN A 280 -18.38 -7.83 23.41
N VAL A 281 -17.07 -7.72 23.37
CA VAL A 281 -16.16 -8.86 23.41
C VAL A 281 -15.04 -8.50 24.36
N GLU A 282 -14.90 -9.31 25.39
CA GLU A 282 -13.92 -9.26 26.46
C GLU A 282 -12.48 -9.17 25.94
N SER A 283 -11.97 -7.94 25.76
CA SER A 283 -10.54 -7.62 25.89
C SER A 283 -10.33 -6.11 25.95
N ASN A 284 -10.74 -5.49 27.04
CA ASN A 284 -10.31 -4.13 27.39
C ASN A 284 -8.83 -4.13 27.85
N SER A 285 -7.92 -4.69 27.08
CA SER A 285 -6.50 -4.52 27.36
C SER A 285 -6.09 -3.13 26.90
N LYS A 286 -5.91 -2.23 27.84
CA LYS A 286 -5.29 -0.93 27.62
C LYS A 286 -3.78 -1.18 27.44
N TYR A 287 -3.18 -0.52 26.45
CA TYR A 287 -1.74 -0.61 26.19
C TYR A 287 -1.13 0.78 26.35
N THR A 288 0.10 0.85 26.85
CA THR A 288 0.96 2.01 26.74
C THR A 288 2.16 1.67 25.90
N ILE A 289 2.62 2.61 25.08
CA ILE A 289 3.85 2.46 24.32
C ILE A 289 4.85 3.45 24.89
N ASN A 290 5.94 2.92 25.39
CA ASN A 290 7.01 3.70 25.98
C ASN A 290 8.25 3.67 25.09
N THR A 291 8.86 4.83 24.87
CA THR A 291 10.18 4.97 24.25
C THR A 291 11.21 5.22 25.35
N TYR A 292 12.38 4.63 25.22
CA TYR A 292 13.49 4.77 26.16
C TYR A 292 14.61 5.54 25.48
N LYS A 293 15.08 6.59 26.14
CA LYS A 293 16.19 7.42 25.68
C LYS A 293 17.33 7.36 26.69
N ILE A 294 18.55 7.42 26.18
CA ILE A 294 19.72 7.54 27.05
C ILE A 294 19.78 8.97 27.58
N GLY A 295 19.64 9.12 28.88
CA GLY A 295 19.85 10.37 29.62
C GLY A 295 20.99 10.22 30.62
N PHE A 296 21.25 11.23 31.44
CA PHE A 296 22.29 11.21 32.46
C PHE A 296 21.69 11.53 33.82
N ASP A 297 22.24 10.88 34.86
CA ASP A 297 21.94 11.21 36.24
C ASP A 297 22.74 12.44 36.72
N THR A 298 22.55 12.82 37.98
CA THR A 298 23.26 13.97 38.60
C THR A 298 24.78 13.79 38.68
N ASP A 299 25.23 12.53 38.63
CA ASP A 299 26.64 12.15 38.71
C ASP A 299 27.27 11.94 37.30
N GLY A 300 26.47 12.12 36.23
CA GLY A 300 26.90 12.00 34.84
C GLY A 300 26.89 10.56 34.30
N ASN A 301 26.31 9.61 35.02
CA ASN A 301 26.16 8.24 34.51
C ASN A 301 24.96 8.12 33.59
N GLU A 302 25.05 7.26 32.59
CA GLU A 302 23.96 6.97 31.68
C GLU A 302 22.78 6.29 32.40
N LYS A 303 21.56 6.74 32.13
CA LYS A 303 20.31 6.11 32.58
C LYS A 303 19.26 6.10 31.51
N ASP A 304 18.39 5.09 31.54
CA ASP A 304 17.18 5.06 30.71
C ASP A 304 16.16 6.10 31.23
N VAL A 305 15.72 6.96 30.31
CA VAL A 305 14.63 7.90 30.54
C VAL A 305 13.44 7.45 29.70
N VAL A 306 12.30 7.28 30.36
CA VAL A 306 11.08 6.78 29.72
C VAL A 306 10.22 7.93 29.25
N PHE A 307 9.78 7.88 28.00
CA PHE A 307 8.80 8.79 27.42
C PHE A 307 7.61 8.00 26.89
N ASN A 308 6.43 8.60 26.87
CA ASN A 308 5.31 8.03 26.14
C ASN A 308 5.51 8.28 24.62
N LEU A 309 5.07 7.34 23.76
CA LEU A 309 5.20 7.50 22.33
C LEU A 309 4.57 8.80 21.80
N TYR A 310 3.50 9.28 22.43
CA TYR A 310 2.83 10.53 22.05
C TYR A 310 3.58 11.81 22.43
N GLU A 311 4.65 11.70 23.21
CA GLU A 311 5.57 12.80 23.48
C GLU A 311 6.64 12.94 22.38
N GLU A 312 6.69 11.98 21.45
CA GLU A 312 7.58 12.01 20.31
C GLU A 312 7.07 12.93 19.20
N SER A 313 7.96 13.25 18.24
CA SER A 313 7.57 14.02 17.06
C SER A 313 6.60 13.25 16.15
N GLU A 314 5.74 13.97 15.39
CA GLU A 314 4.84 13.35 14.40
C GLU A 314 5.60 12.47 13.41
N GLY A 315 6.79 12.89 12.97
CA GLY A 315 7.64 12.10 12.09
C GLY A 315 8.07 10.78 12.74
N THR A 316 8.45 10.81 14.03
CA THR A 316 8.80 9.63 14.81
C THR A 316 7.62 8.67 14.93
N ILE A 317 6.44 9.20 15.28
CA ILE A 317 5.20 8.38 15.39
C ILE A 317 4.86 7.74 14.04
N LYS A 318 5.01 8.49 12.93
CA LYS A 318 4.74 7.97 11.58
C LYS A 318 5.71 6.85 11.20
N ILE A 319 7.00 7.00 11.48
CA ILE A 319 7.98 5.94 11.25
C ILE A 319 7.59 4.66 12.01
N TYR A 320 7.22 4.78 13.27
CA TYR A 320 6.77 3.64 14.07
C TYR A 320 5.51 3.01 13.49
N SER A 321 4.56 3.81 13.04
CA SER A 321 3.32 3.30 12.44
C SER A 321 3.57 2.56 11.11
N LEU A 322 4.62 2.90 10.37
CA LEU A 322 4.98 2.24 9.11
C LEU A 322 5.84 0.99 9.33
N TYR A 323 6.56 0.92 10.45
CA TYR A 323 7.60 -0.07 10.64
C TYR A 323 7.08 -1.52 10.58
N ALA A 324 5.92 -1.81 11.19
CA ALA A 324 5.34 -3.15 11.17
C ALA A 324 5.06 -3.63 9.73
N PHE A 325 4.62 -2.73 8.86
CA PHE A 325 4.34 -3.04 7.46
C PHE A 325 5.61 -3.20 6.63
N ILE A 326 6.62 -2.36 6.89
CA ILE A 326 7.95 -2.50 6.29
C ILE A 326 8.55 -3.86 6.69
N PHE A 327 8.47 -4.21 7.97
CA PHE A 327 8.93 -5.49 8.48
C PHE A 327 8.22 -6.68 7.82
N ASP A 328 6.88 -6.63 7.71
CA ASP A 328 6.10 -7.66 7.01
C ASP A 328 6.51 -7.77 5.54
N ALA A 329 6.64 -6.65 4.85
CA ALA A 329 7.00 -6.66 3.44
C ALA A 329 8.40 -7.27 3.23
N LEU A 330 9.40 -6.84 3.99
CA LEU A 330 10.78 -7.32 3.86
C LEU A 330 10.94 -8.81 4.20
N ASN A 331 10.28 -9.29 5.27
CA ASN A 331 10.52 -10.63 5.80
C ASN A 331 9.49 -11.67 5.34
N LYS A 332 8.26 -11.23 4.99
CA LYS A 332 7.18 -12.12 4.56
C LYS A 332 6.88 -12.01 3.05
N GLY A 333 7.63 -11.17 2.32
CA GLY A 333 7.49 -11.02 0.88
C GLY A 333 6.21 -10.33 0.43
N LYS A 334 5.73 -9.33 1.21
CA LYS A 334 4.49 -8.61 0.89
C LYS A 334 4.74 -7.42 -0.03
N THR A 335 3.68 -6.96 -0.69
CA THR A 335 3.67 -5.73 -1.48
C THR A 335 3.10 -4.60 -0.64
N LEU A 336 3.94 -3.60 -0.34
CA LEU A 336 3.59 -2.43 0.45
C LEU A 336 3.46 -1.20 -0.46
N ILE A 337 2.27 -0.60 -0.48
CA ILE A 337 1.97 0.65 -1.17
C ILE A 337 1.80 1.74 -0.13
N VAL A 338 2.58 2.81 -0.22
CA VAL A 338 2.53 3.96 0.72
C VAL A 338 2.25 5.24 -0.06
N ASP A 339 1.07 5.83 0.14
CA ASP A 339 0.75 7.12 -0.45
C ASP A 339 1.45 8.24 0.33
N GLU A 340 2.21 9.08 -0.37
CA GLU A 340 2.99 10.20 0.18
C GLU A 340 3.93 9.80 1.34
N MET A 341 4.79 8.79 1.12
CA MET A 341 5.72 8.31 2.15
C MET A 341 6.59 9.43 2.76
N THR A 342 6.98 10.42 1.96
CA THR A 342 7.83 11.53 2.39
C THR A 342 7.11 12.59 3.24
N SER A 343 5.78 12.53 3.36
CA SER A 343 5.05 13.43 4.25
C SER A 343 5.37 13.10 5.70
N PHE A 344 5.89 14.08 6.44
CA PHE A 344 6.30 13.97 7.85
C PHE A 344 7.50 13.06 8.14
N ILE A 345 8.11 12.43 7.14
CA ILE A 345 9.34 11.63 7.29
C ILE A 345 10.49 12.35 6.58
N HIS A 346 11.62 12.46 7.27
CA HIS A 346 12.80 13.10 6.68
C HIS A 346 13.23 12.36 5.40
N PRO A 347 13.62 13.06 4.31
CA PRO A 347 14.00 12.44 3.05
C PRO A 347 15.07 11.36 3.16
N LEU A 348 16.05 11.51 4.05
CA LEU A 348 17.07 10.49 4.29
C LEU A 348 16.50 9.17 4.83
N ILE A 349 15.46 9.23 5.64
CA ILE A 349 14.77 8.03 6.14
C ILE A 349 14.00 7.35 5.02
N SER A 350 13.29 8.12 4.21
CA SER A 350 12.59 7.60 3.03
C SER A 350 13.56 6.95 2.04
N LYS A 351 14.72 7.57 1.83
CA LYS A 351 15.81 7.00 1.03
C LYS A 351 16.28 5.67 1.59
N TYR A 352 16.56 5.61 2.89
CA TYR A 352 16.99 4.38 3.55
C TYR A 352 15.96 3.25 3.43
N ILE A 353 14.66 3.56 3.58
CA ILE A 353 13.59 2.57 3.41
C ILE A 353 13.61 2.00 1.99
N ILE A 354 13.76 2.82 0.95
CA ILE A 354 13.88 2.36 -0.44
C ILE A 354 15.10 1.45 -0.59
N GLU A 355 16.26 1.86 -0.08
CA GLU A 355 17.50 1.10 -0.14
C GLU A 355 17.39 -0.26 0.58
N LEU A 356 16.61 -0.36 1.67
CA LEU A 356 16.32 -1.65 2.33
C LEU A 356 15.60 -2.63 1.39
N PHE A 357 14.60 -2.16 0.64
CA PHE A 357 13.89 -3.01 -0.31
C PHE A 357 14.76 -3.40 -1.51
N GLN A 358 15.69 -2.58 -1.89
CA GLN A 358 16.65 -2.87 -2.98
C GLN A 358 17.80 -3.78 -2.53
N ASN A 359 18.02 -3.93 -1.22
CA ASN A 359 19.12 -4.72 -0.67
C ASN A 359 18.80 -6.23 -0.72
N PRO A 360 19.63 -7.05 -1.40
CA PRO A 360 19.37 -8.48 -1.52
C PRO A 360 19.50 -9.27 -0.21
N ILE A 361 20.13 -8.70 0.81
CA ILE A 361 20.32 -9.35 2.12
C ILE A 361 19.11 -9.09 3.02
N GLU A 362 18.62 -7.83 3.02
CA GLU A 362 17.52 -7.39 3.90
C GLU A 362 16.15 -7.75 3.35
N ASN A 363 16.01 -7.79 2.04
CA ASN A 363 14.74 -8.05 1.37
C ASN A 363 14.69 -9.47 0.80
N ILE A 364 13.78 -10.30 1.30
CA ILE A 364 13.58 -11.65 0.76
C ILE A 364 12.84 -11.59 -0.56
N ASN A 365 11.61 -11.07 -0.59
CA ASN A 365 10.77 -10.92 -1.79
C ASN A 365 9.75 -9.79 -1.63
N GLY A 366 10.00 -8.79 -0.78
CA GLY A 366 9.10 -7.67 -0.56
C GLY A 366 9.14 -6.66 -1.71
N GLN A 367 8.03 -5.93 -1.88
CA GLN A 367 7.92 -4.81 -2.82
C GLN A 367 7.48 -3.55 -2.08
N LEU A 368 8.07 -2.40 -2.45
CA LEU A 368 7.66 -1.08 -2.00
C LEU A 368 7.25 -0.23 -3.20
N ILE A 369 6.02 0.25 -3.18
CA ILE A 369 5.50 1.23 -4.14
C ILE A 369 5.15 2.48 -3.35
N THR A 370 5.69 3.63 -3.73
CA THR A 370 5.39 4.87 -3.01
C THR A 370 5.14 6.03 -3.94
N THR A 371 4.27 6.93 -3.51
CA THR A 371 4.08 8.22 -4.17
C THR A 371 4.83 9.32 -3.42
N THR A 372 5.29 10.33 -4.14
CA THR A 372 5.93 11.51 -3.55
C THR A 372 5.80 12.74 -4.44
N HIS A 373 5.89 13.90 -3.84
CA HIS A 373 6.06 15.18 -4.53
C HIS A 373 7.45 15.79 -4.30
N THR A 374 8.28 15.18 -3.43
CA THR A 374 9.63 15.66 -3.15
C THR A 374 10.64 15.05 -4.12
N THR A 375 11.59 15.85 -4.59
CA THR A 375 12.57 15.44 -5.59
C THR A 375 13.81 14.78 -5.00
N ASP A 376 13.91 14.73 -3.66
CA ASP A 376 15.13 14.24 -2.99
C ASP A 376 15.36 12.74 -3.22
N LEU A 377 14.27 11.96 -3.40
CA LEU A 377 14.41 10.53 -3.71
C LEU A 377 14.96 10.27 -5.11
N LEU A 378 14.90 11.24 -6.04
CA LEU A 378 15.53 11.13 -7.36
C LEU A 378 17.09 11.19 -7.32
N GLU A 379 17.65 11.52 -6.16
CA GLU A 379 19.10 11.50 -5.92
C GLU A 379 19.61 10.13 -5.43
N ILE A 380 18.73 9.13 -5.30
CA ILE A 380 19.14 7.77 -4.90
C ILE A 380 19.91 7.15 -6.07
N ASP A 381 21.20 6.89 -5.87
CA ASP A 381 22.07 6.31 -6.91
C ASP A 381 21.64 4.92 -7.38
N SER A 382 20.95 4.17 -6.51
CA SER A 382 20.45 2.82 -6.82
C SER A 382 19.16 2.83 -7.62
N LEU A 383 18.37 3.94 -7.65
CA LEU A 383 17.13 3.99 -8.42
C LEU A 383 17.37 3.82 -9.91
N ARG A 384 16.58 2.95 -10.49
CA ARG A 384 16.59 2.66 -11.92
C ARG A 384 15.51 3.49 -12.62
N LYS A 385 15.70 3.77 -13.90
CA LYS A 385 14.69 4.51 -14.67
C LYS A 385 13.36 3.77 -14.80
N ASP A 386 13.35 2.43 -14.73
CA ASP A 386 12.13 1.62 -14.72
C ASP A 386 11.47 1.55 -13.33
N GLU A 387 12.12 1.99 -12.26
CA GLU A 387 11.55 2.19 -10.92
C GLU A 387 10.93 3.58 -10.73
N ILE A 388 11.11 4.51 -11.67
CA ILE A 388 10.65 5.90 -11.56
C ILE A 388 9.48 6.13 -12.51
N TYR A 389 8.33 6.45 -11.93
CA TYR A 389 7.11 6.80 -12.66
C TYR A 389 6.79 8.27 -12.50
N ILE A 390 6.25 8.87 -13.56
CA ILE A 390 5.78 10.25 -13.57
C ILE A 390 4.26 10.24 -13.81
N THR A 391 3.53 10.97 -12.94
CA THR A 391 2.15 11.34 -13.24
C THR A 391 2.12 12.76 -13.77
N ASP A 392 1.51 12.93 -14.91
CA ASP A 392 1.27 14.22 -15.54
C ASP A 392 -0.21 14.45 -15.76
N LYS A 393 -0.63 15.71 -15.83
CA LYS A 393 -2.03 16.07 -16.01
C LYS A 393 -2.20 16.87 -17.29
N ASN A 394 -2.96 16.30 -18.22
CA ASN A 394 -3.36 16.96 -19.44
C ASN A 394 -4.88 17.19 -19.42
N PHE A 395 -5.33 18.46 -19.44
CA PHE A 395 -6.75 18.82 -19.38
C PHE A 395 -7.56 18.06 -18.30
N ASN A 396 -7.01 17.96 -17.08
CA ASN A 396 -7.61 17.22 -15.95
C ASN A 396 -7.58 15.68 -16.04
N GLU A 397 -7.03 15.12 -17.09
CA GLU A 397 -6.79 13.70 -17.26
C GLU A 397 -5.39 13.34 -16.73
N THR A 398 -5.30 12.27 -15.93
CA THR A 398 -4.04 11.76 -15.41
C THR A 398 -3.40 10.81 -16.42
N ARG A 399 -2.13 11.06 -16.74
CA ARG A 399 -1.25 10.15 -17.48
C ARG A 399 -0.19 9.61 -16.55
N LEU A 400 0.20 8.38 -16.76
CA LEU A 400 1.28 7.70 -16.04
C LEU A 400 2.25 7.09 -17.05
N TYR A 401 3.53 7.29 -16.82
CA TYR A 401 4.59 6.66 -17.63
C TYR A 401 5.86 6.48 -16.80
N SER A 402 6.66 5.49 -17.15
CA SER A 402 7.97 5.27 -16.56
C SER A 402 9.05 6.13 -17.24
N LEU A 403 10.11 6.48 -16.54
CA LEU A 403 11.29 7.07 -17.20
C LEU A 403 11.92 6.10 -18.21
N ALA A 404 11.65 4.81 -18.09
CA ALA A 404 12.09 3.82 -19.07
C ALA A 404 11.36 3.94 -20.41
N ASP A 405 10.16 4.51 -20.46
CA ASP A 405 9.36 4.73 -21.66
C ASP A 405 9.84 5.94 -22.46
N ILE A 406 10.67 6.80 -21.86
CA ILE A 406 11.21 7.99 -22.50
C ILE A 406 12.51 7.65 -23.22
N ILE A 407 12.55 7.86 -24.55
CA ILE A 407 13.64 7.41 -25.44
C ILE A 407 15.00 7.98 -25.01
N ASP A 408 15.09 9.25 -24.66
CA ASP A 408 16.35 9.98 -24.42
C ASP A 408 16.78 10.03 -22.94
N VAL A 409 16.31 9.10 -22.11
CA VAL A 409 16.69 9.01 -20.69
C VAL A 409 17.78 7.98 -20.48
N SER A 410 18.98 8.46 -20.09
CA SER A 410 20.10 7.59 -19.69
C SER A 410 19.97 7.13 -18.23
N GLN A 411 20.37 5.89 -17.93
CA GLN A 411 20.45 5.40 -16.55
C GLN A 411 21.44 6.17 -15.66
N ASN A 412 22.43 6.84 -16.25
CA ASN A 412 23.46 7.61 -15.53
C ASN A 412 23.13 9.11 -15.49
N GLU A 413 21.95 9.51 -15.91
CA GLU A 413 21.50 10.90 -15.87
C GLU A 413 21.19 11.31 -14.43
N ASN A 414 21.38 12.60 -14.11
CA ASN A 414 20.89 13.16 -12.86
C ASN A 414 19.37 13.36 -12.98
N PHE A 415 18.60 12.38 -12.48
CA PHE A 415 17.13 12.37 -12.59
C PHE A 415 16.49 13.59 -11.92
N ARG A 416 17.04 14.06 -10.79
CA ARG A 416 16.52 15.26 -10.11
C ARG A 416 16.63 16.51 -10.96
N SER A 417 17.84 16.79 -11.47
CA SER A 417 18.06 17.98 -12.30
C SER A 417 17.24 17.94 -13.59
N ALA A 418 17.14 16.77 -14.22
CA ALA A 418 16.36 16.59 -15.43
C ALA A 418 14.84 16.75 -15.16
N TYR A 419 14.33 16.21 -14.04
CA TYR A 419 12.95 16.42 -13.63
C TYR A 419 12.66 17.91 -13.38
N LEU A 420 13.50 18.59 -12.58
CA LEU A 420 13.33 20.01 -12.26
C LEU A 420 13.44 20.93 -13.47
N SER A 421 14.16 20.52 -14.53
CA SER A 421 14.21 21.25 -15.80
C SER A 421 12.97 21.00 -16.70
N GLY A 422 12.07 20.13 -16.28
CA GLY A 422 10.86 19.77 -17.06
C GLY A 422 11.10 18.75 -18.15
N LYS A 423 12.29 18.12 -18.26
CA LYS A 423 12.63 17.15 -19.30
C LYS A 423 11.67 15.95 -19.34
N TYR A 424 11.16 15.54 -18.17
CA TYR A 424 10.28 14.37 -18.06
C TYR A 424 8.80 14.73 -18.04
N GLY A 425 8.40 15.99 -18.15
CA GLY A 425 7.02 16.41 -17.88
C GLY A 425 6.68 16.38 -16.38
N GLY A 426 5.40 16.35 -16.04
CA GLY A 426 4.92 16.26 -14.64
C GLY A 426 5.24 17.51 -13.80
N ILE A 427 5.70 18.59 -14.40
CA ILE A 427 5.98 19.87 -13.75
C ILE A 427 5.05 20.94 -14.34
N ASN A 428 4.25 21.58 -13.48
CA ASN A 428 3.57 22.81 -13.87
C ASN A 428 4.60 23.94 -13.96
N SER A 429 4.83 24.46 -15.16
CA SER A 429 5.45 25.78 -15.30
C SER A 429 4.55 26.75 -14.54
N LEU A 430 5.05 27.33 -13.45
CA LEU A 430 4.43 28.52 -12.89
C LEU A 430 4.45 29.55 -14.02
N ARG A 431 3.32 29.72 -14.72
CA ARG A 431 3.14 30.86 -15.60
C ARG A 431 3.30 32.07 -14.68
N ARG A 432 4.42 32.76 -14.79
CA ARG A 432 4.47 34.16 -14.43
C ARG A 432 3.50 34.80 -15.43
N ASP A 433 2.33 35.16 -14.97
CA ASP A 433 1.53 36.14 -15.68
C ASP A 433 2.40 37.38 -15.72
N ASP A 434 3.01 37.63 -16.89
CA ASP A 434 3.53 38.94 -17.22
C ASP A 434 2.33 39.89 -17.21
N HIS A 435 1.97 40.39 -16.04
CA HIS A 435 1.22 41.59 -15.88
C HIS A 435 2.19 42.75 -16.23
N GLY A 436 2.52 42.82 -17.51
CA GLY A 436 3.29 43.86 -18.13
C GLY A 436 2.38 44.61 -19.08
N GLU A 437 1.93 45.80 -18.63
CA GLU A 437 1.39 46.94 -19.35
C GLU A 437 0.02 46.78 -20.04
#